data_c8fa60b9776f39d18bfc80876be81d99
#
_entry.id   c8fa60b9776f39d18bfc80876be81d99
#
_cell.length_a   1.000
_cell.length_b   1.000
_cell.length_c   1.000
_cell.angle_alpha   90.00
_cell.angle_beta   90.00
_cell.angle_gamma   90.00
#
_symmetry.space_group_name_H-M   'P 1'
#
loop_
_entity.id
_entity.type
_entity.pdbx_description
1 polymer ?
#
loop_
_entity_poly.entity_id
_entity_poly.type
_entity_poly.pdbx_seq_one_letter_code
_entity_poly.pdbx_strand_id
1 'polypeptide(L)'
;GPNCPGLITPGQSKVGILPGHICTPGPVGVVSKSGTLTYEVVKQLTDKGLGQTTCLGIGGDPVIGTNFIDALTLFEADPKTEAIVLMGEIGGSDEEEAAQFIRRHVTKPVVAFVAGQTAPPGKRMGHAGAIISGGTGTAAEKIAAFQAVGVPVARIPSEIPSLIGELLDRRRARRKNGNGRGKAASKKP
;
A
#
# COMPACT_ATOMS: atom_id res chain seq x y z
N GLY A 1 -12.77 -1.35 -13.14
CA GLY A 1 -11.33 -1.17 -13.33
C GLY A 1 -10.81 -0.20 -12.31
N PRO A 2 -9.54 0.27 -12.40
CA PRO A 2 -9.05 1.32 -11.51
C PRO A 2 -9.94 2.56 -11.53
N ASN A 3 -9.99 3.27 -10.38
CA ASN A 3 -10.76 4.50 -10.22
C ASN A 3 -9.79 5.70 -10.08
N CYS A 4 -10.32 6.89 -9.80
CA CYS A 4 -9.52 8.09 -9.61
C CYS A 4 -8.41 7.88 -8.54
N PRO A 5 -7.16 8.24 -8.85
CA PRO A 5 -6.70 9.00 -10.01
C PRO A 5 -6.26 8.17 -11.23
N GLY A 6 -6.60 6.90 -11.28
CA GLY A 6 -6.19 5.96 -12.32
C GLY A 6 -4.95 5.17 -11.93
N LEU A 7 -4.15 4.81 -12.92
CA LEU A 7 -2.91 4.06 -12.70
C LEU A 7 -1.73 4.67 -13.47
N ILE A 8 -0.53 4.48 -12.94
CA ILE A 8 0.72 4.81 -13.61
C ILE A 8 1.81 3.79 -13.26
N THR A 9 2.51 3.31 -14.29
CA THR A 9 3.80 2.63 -14.16
C THR A 9 4.86 3.61 -14.66
N PRO A 10 5.62 4.26 -13.77
CA PRO A 10 6.51 5.35 -14.12
C PRO A 10 7.50 4.97 -15.22
N GLY A 11 7.63 5.82 -16.24
CA GLY A 11 8.49 5.57 -17.40
C GLY A 11 7.94 4.58 -18.43
N GLN A 12 6.76 4.00 -18.22
CA GLN A 12 6.16 3.00 -19.13
C GLN A 12 4.77 3.40 -19.62
N SER A 13 3.79 3.53 -18.72
CA SER A 13 2.39 3.76 -19.11
C SER A 13 1.60 4.50 -18.04
N LYS A 14 0.56 5.20 -18.48
CA LYS A 14 -0.38 5.90 -17.62
C LYS A 14 -1.80 5.84 -18.20
N VAL A 15 -2.77 5.55 -17.33
CA VAL A 15 -4.21 5.66 -17.62
C VAL A 15 -4.85 6.47 -16.51
N GLY A 16 -5.48 7.59 -16.85
CA GLY A 16 -6.08 8.51 -15.87
C GLY A 16 -5.28 9.81 -15.67
N ILE A 17 -5.50 10.47 -14.54
CA ILE A 17 -5.03 11.84 -14.28
C ILE A 17 -3.82 11.94 -13.36
N LEU A 18 -3.24 10.82 -12.90
CA LEU A 18 -2.03 10.82 -12.06
C LEU A 18 -0.93 11.67 -12.72
N PRO A 19 -0.37 12.68 -12.01
CA PRO A 19 0.67 13.54 -12.59
C PRO A 19 1.99 12.76 -12.74
N GLY A 20 2.45 12.56 -13.98
CA GLY A 20 3.68 11.78 -14.22
C GLY A 20 4.94 12.36 -13.58
N HIS A 21 5.00 13.69 -13.41
CA HIS A 21 6.18 14.39 -12.87
C HIS A 21 6.41 14.15 -11.36
N ILE A 22 5.40 13.65 -10.63
CA ILE A 22 5.57 13.29 -9.20
C ILE A 22 6.05 11.85 -9.01
N CYS A 23 6.11 11.07 -10.08
CA CYS A 23 6.44 9.65 -10.06
C CYS A 23 7.83 9.40 -10.65
N THR A 24 8.58 8.47 -10.07
CA THR A 24 9.84 7.96 -10.65
C THR A 24 9.86 6.43 -10.57
N PRO A 25 10.52 5.74 -11.52
CA PRO A 25 10.68 4.29 -11.40
C PRO A 25 11.38 3.91 -10.09
N GLY A 26 10.87 2.88 -9.43
CA GLY A 26 11.44 2.40 -8.17
C GLY A 26 10.73 1.13 -7.66
N PRO A 27 11.03 0.68 -6.43
CA PRO A 27 10.62 -0.64 -5.97
C PRO A 27 9.26 -0.69 -5.24
N VAL A 28 8.50 0.42 -5.16
CA VAL A 28 7.30 0.49 -4.31
C VAL A 28 6.03 0.41 -5.13
N GLY A 29 5.20 -0.60 -4.88
CA GLY A 29 3.81 -0.64 -5.35
C GLY A 29 2.92 0.21 -4.45
N VAL A 30 2.00 0.99 -5.03
CA VAL A 30 1.07 1.86 -4.29
C VAL A 30 -0.36 1.56 -4.70
N VAL A 31 -1.20 1.20 -3.73
CA VAL A 31 -2.65 1.06 -3.94
C VAL A 31 -3.41 1.96 -2.97
N SER A 32 -4.41 2.69 -3.46
CA SER A 32 -5.09 3.71 -2.68
C SER A 32 -6.56 3.88 -3.04
N LYS A 33 -7.40 4.08 -2.02
CA LYS A 33 -8.76 4.56 -2.18
C LYS A 33 -8.83 6.08 -2.43
N SER A 34 -7.81 6.83 -2.01
CA SER A 34 -7.80 8.30 -2.09
C SER A 34 -6.95 8.83 -3.25
N GLY A 35 -7.53 9.69 -4.09
CA GLY A 35 -6.79 10.39 -5.15
C GLY A 35 -5.77 11.36 -4.57
N THR A 36 -6.18 12.25 -3.69
CA THR A 36 -5.34 13.32 -3.11
C THR A 36 -4.18 12.76 -2.30
N LEU A 37 -4.45 11.80 -1.41
CA LEU A 37 -3.39 11.17 -0.61
C LEU A 37 -2.41 10.37 -1.49
N THR A 38 -2.88 9.82 -2.61
CA THR A 38 -2.00 9.17 -3.58
C THR A 38 -0.94 10.14 -4.09
N TYR A 39 -1.33 11.36 -4.49
CA TYR A 39 -0.38 12.37 -4.97
C TYR A 39 0.65 12.73 -3.91
N GLU A 40 0.19 12.97 -2.70
CA GLU A 40 1.04 13.35 -1.57
C GLU A 40 2.09 12.26 -1.27
N VAL A 41 1.63 11.02 -1.09
CA VAL A 41 2.51 9.91 -0.71
C VAL A 41 3.47 9.54 -1.84
N VAL A 42 3.00 9.49 -3.09
CA VAL A 42 3.84 9.21 -4.25
C VAL A 42 4.94 10.26 -4.42
N LYS A 43 4.61 11.54 -4.25
CA LYS A 43 5.60 12.63 -4.28
C LYS A 43 6.64 12.47 -3.18
N GLN A 44 6.21 12.19 -1.94
CA GLN A 44 7.12 11.99 -0.82
C GLN A 44 8.02 10.76 -0.99
N LEU A 45 7.50 9.65 -1.54
CA LEU A 45 8.31 8.47 -1.90
C LEU A 45 9.37 8.83 -2.94
N THR A 46 8.98 9.57 -3.98
CA THR A 46 9.90 10.05 -5.03
C THR A 46 10.99 10.95 -4.45
N ASP A 47 10.66 11.90 -3.59
CA ASP A 47 11.61 12.81 -2.95
C ASP A 47 12.61 12.07 -2.04
N LYS A 48 12.21 10.93 -1.48
CA LYS A 48 13.09 10.04 -0.71
C LYS A 48 13.90 9.08 -1.58
N GLY A 49 13.80 9.17 -2.91
CA GLY A 49 14.50 8.29 -3.84
C GLY A 49 14.00 6.84 -3.86
N LEU A 50 12.81 6.59 -3.32
CA LEU A 50 12.23 5.24 -3.28
C LEU A 50 11.56 4.87 -4.60
N GLY A 51 10.85 5.79 -5.24
CA GLY A 51 10.17 5.57 -6.52
C GLY A 51 9.10 4.47 -6.50
N GLN A 52 8.41 4.29 -7.61
CA GLN A 52 7.28 3.38 -7.69
C GLN A 52 7.40 2.37 -8.83
N THR A 53 6.94 1.13 -8.61
CA THR A 53 6.69 0.18 -9.70
C THR A 53 5.40 0.52 -10.42
N THR A 54 4.31 0.62 -9.68
CA THR A 54 3.00 1.04 -10.17
C THR A 54 2.22 1.72 -9.04
N CYS A 55 1.55 2.81 -9.38
CA CYS A 55 0.56 3.43 -8.50
C CYS A 55 -0.84 3.15 -9.05
N LEU A 56 -1.73 2.69 -8.20
CA LEU A 56 -3.07 2.26 -8.54
C LEU A 56 -4.11 2.92 -7.62
N GLY A 57 -4.99 3.72 -8.21
CA GLY A 57 -6.19 4.22 -7.53
C GLY A 57 -7.33 3.22 -7.69
N ILE A 58 -7.95 2.81 -6.59
CA ILE A 58 -9.14 1.94 -6.61
C ILE A 58 -10.43 2.68 -6.28
N GLY A 59 -10.32 3.90 -5.70
CA GLY A 59 -11.48 4.73 -5.33
C GLY A 59 -12.18 4.28 -4.07
N GLY A 60 -13.17 5.05 -3.66
CA GLY A 60 -14.00 4.83 -2.46
C GLY A 60 -15.48 4.68 -2.78
N ASP A 61 -15.83 4.10 -3.94
CA ASP A 61 -17.22 3.79 -4.30
C ASP A 61 -17.68 2.48 -3.61
N PRO A 62 -18.97 2.33 -3.32
CA PRO A 62 -19.49 1.08 -2.72
C PRO A 62 -19.34 -0.14 -3.63
N VAL A 63 -19.34 0.06 -4.95
CA VAL A 63 -19.11 -0.98 -5.96
C VAL A 63 -17.84 -0.62 -6.74
N ILE A 64 -16.77 -1.38 -6.50
CA ILE A 64 -15.47 -1.18 -7.13
C ILE A 64 -15.17 -2.29 -8.13
N GLY A 65 -14.39 -1.97 -9.16
CA GLY A 65 -13.92 -2.97 -10.13
C GLY A 65 -12.70 -3.71 -9.60
N THR A 66 -11.61 -2.98 -9.36
CA THR A 66 -10.38 -3.50 -8.76
C THR A 66 -10.39 -3.21 -7.26
N ASN A 67 -10.14 -4.21 -6.43
CA ASN A 67 -10.06 -4.09 -4.97
C ASN A 67 -8.62 -4.21 -4.45
N PHE A 68 -8.43 -4.15 -3.12
CA PHE A 68 -7.11 -4.31 -2.52
C PHE A 68 -6.49 -5.69 -2.77
N ILE A 69 -7.30 -6.76 -2.76
CA ILE A 69 -6.82 -8.13 -2.96
C ILE A 69 -6.29 -8.31 -4.37
N ASP A 70 -6.99 -7.76 -5.37
CA ASP A 70 -6.54 -7.78 -6.76
C ASP A 70 -5.19 -7.07 -6.91
N ALA A 71 -5.07 -5.87 -6.36
CA ALA A 71 -3.84 -5.08 -6.40
C ALA A 71 -2.68 -5.78 -5.67
N LEU A 72 -2.93 -6.31 -4.47
CA LEU A 72 -1.94 -7.05 -3.68
C LEU A 72 -1.45 -8.30 -4.40
N THR A 73 -2.35 -9.03 -5.07
CA THR A 73 -2.02 -10.20 -5.89
C THR A 73 -1.06 -9.83 -7.02
N LEU A 74 -1.36 -8.75 -7.74
CA LEU A 74 -0.51 -8.27 -8.83
C LEU A 74 0.86 -7.78 -8.30
N PHE A 75 0.89 -7.04 -7.20
CA PHE A 75 2.15 -6.58 -6.60
C PHE A 75 2.99 -7.72 -6.03
N GLU A 76 2.37 -8.75 -5.45
CA GLU A 76 3.12 -9.92 -4.97
C GLU A 76 3.75 -10.69 -6.15
N ALA A 77 3.04 -10.81 -7.26
CA ALA A 77 3.53 -11.48 -8.48
C ALA A 77 4.61 -10.67 -9.23
N ASP A 78 4.61 -9.34 -9.13
CA ASP A 78 5.55 -8.49 -9.86
C ASP A 78 6.97 -8.55 -9.25
N PRO A 79 7.99 -9.08 -9.96
CA PRO A 79 9.35 -9.18 -9.42
C PRO A 79 10.03 -7.82 -9.16
N LYS A 80 9.54 -6.74 -9.76
CA LYS A 80 10.08 -5.40 -9.57
C LYS A 80 9.55 -4.75 -8.29
N THR A 81 8.39 -5.16 -7.81
CA THR A 81 7.82 -4.66 -6.56
C THR A 81 8.52 -5.31 -5.37
N GLU A 82 9.22 -4.52 -4.55
CA GLU A 82 9.92 -4.98 -3.35
C GLU A 82 9.15 -4.67 -2.06
N ALA A 83 8.30 -3.65 -2.06
CA ALA A 83 7.44 -3.25 -0.95
C ALA A 83 6.14 -2.64 -1.45
N ILE A 84 5.12 -2.58 -0.60
CA ILE A 84 3.78 -2.13 -0.95
C ILE A 84 3.31 -1.06 0.05
N VAL A 85 2.70 0.01 -0.46
CA VAL A 85 1.93 0.99 0.32
C VAL A 85 0.46 0.77 0.02
N LEU A 86 -0.33 0.59 1.09
CA LEU A 86 -1.79 0.44 1.03
C LEU A 86 -2.45 1.59 1.78
N MET A 87 -3.22 2.40 1.07
CA MET A 87 -3.96 3.52 1.66
C MET A 87 -5.46 3.27 1.59
N GLY A 88 -6.03 3.01 2.75
CA GLY A 88 -7.45 2.78 2.96
C GLY A 88 -8.15 3.98 3.63
N GLU A 89 -9.41 3.79 3.93
CA GLU A 89 -10.26 4.77 4.58
C GLU A 89 -11.33 4.09 5.43
N ILE A 90 -12.08 4.86 6.20
CA ILE A 90 -13.24 4.38 6.94
C ILE A 90 -14.33 3.85 6.01
N GLY A 91 -15.18 2.97 6.55
CA GLY A 91 -16.32 2.36 5.83
C GLY A 91 -15.97 1.02 5.18
N GLY A 92 -16.97 0.14 5.10
CA GLY A 92 -16.81 -1.21 4.58
C GLY A 92 -15.80 -2.06 5.35
N SER A 93 -15.42 -3.21 4.78
CA SER A 93 -14.52 -4.22 5.37
C SER A 93 -13.28 -4.53 4.52
N ASP A 94 -13.07 -3.82 3.42
CA ASP A 94 -12.02 -4.16 2.44
C ASP A 94 -10.62 -4.17 3.04
N GLU A 95 -10.33 -3.29 4.00
CA GLU A 95 -9.03 -3.19 4.66
C GLU A 95 -8.78 -4.37 5.61
N GLU A 96 -9.80 -4.84 6.32
CA GLU A 96 -9.75 -6.02 7.17
C GLU A 96 -9.55 -7.29 6.32
N GLU A 97 -10.23 -7.39 5.20
CA GLU A 97 -10.04 -8.47 4.22
C GLU A 97 -8.63 -8.44 3.62
N ALA A 98 -8.15 -7.24 3.25
CA ALA A 98 -6.79 -7.04 2.78
C ALA A 98 -5.75 -7.45 3.83
N ALA A 99 -5.95 -7.13 5.11
CA ALA A 99 -5.07 -7.56 6.21
C ALA A 99 -4.98 -9.09 6.31
N GLN A 100 -6.12 -9.79 6.22
CA GLN A 100 -6.16 -11.25 6.22
C GLN A 100 -5.47 -11.84 4.98
N PHE A 101 -5.67 -11.23 3.81
CA PHE A 101 -4.99 -11.64 2.58
C PHE A 101 -3.47 -11.45 2.67
N ILE A 102 -3.02 -10.31 3.19
CA ILE A 102 -1.59 -10.03 3.41
C ILE A 102 -0.97 -11.12 4.28
N ARG A 103 -1.60 -11.47 5.40
CA ARG A 103 -1.10 -12.51 6.29
C ARG A 103 -0.87 -13.86 5.61
N ARG A 104 -1.72 -14.22 4.63
CA ARG A 104 -1.72 -15.55 4.02
C ARG A 104 -0.92 -15.62 2.73
N HIS A 105 -0.87 -14.53 1.97
CA HIS A 105 -0.46 -14.56 0.57
C HIS A 105 0.61 -13.55 0.19
N VAL A 106 0.93 -12.56 1.04
CA VAL A 106 1.91 -11.53 0.71
C VAL A 106 3.19 -11.71 1.52
N THR A 107 4.30 -11.89 0.82
CA THR A 107 5.65 -12.03 1.42
C THR A 107 6.43 -10.73 1.42
N LYS A 108 5.98 -9.75 0.66
CA LYS A 108 6.60 -8.43 0.54
C LYS A 108 6.20 -7.55 1.73
N PRO A 109 7.09 -6.67 2.20
CA PRO A 109 6.74 -5.71 3.24
C PRO A 109 5.59 -4.82 2.78
N VAL A 110 4.63 -4.61 3.67
CA VAL A 110 3.49 -3.68 3.46
C VAL A 110 3.51 -2.63 4.56
N VAL A 111 3.24 -1.38 4.19
CA VAL A 111 2.88 -0.29 5.11
C VAL A 111 1.47 0.16 4.78
N ALA A 112 0.61 0.25 5.79
CA ALA A 112 -0.75 0.73 5.64
C ALA A 112 -0.92 2.16 6.17
N PHE A 113 -1.91 2.86 5.65
CA PHE A 113 -2.46 4.09 6.18
C PHE A 113 -3.98 4.04 6.07
N VAL A 114 -4.70 4.51 7.09
CA VAL A 114 -6.16 4.56 7.09
C VAL A 114 -6.62 5.99 7.31
N ALA A 115 -7.29 6.56 6.32
CA ALA A 115 -7.88 7.90 6.40
C ALA A 115 -9.17 7.91 7.24
N GLY A 116 -9.52 9.07 7.77
CA GLY A 116 -10.77 9.26 8.51
C GLY A 116 -10.70 8.89 10.00
N GLN A 117 -9.50 8.87 10.61
CA GLN A 117 -9.33 8.54 12.04
C GLN A 117 -10.13 9.44 12.99
N THR A 118 -10.45 10.67 12.57
CA THR A 118 -11.23 11.63 13.35
C THR A 118 -12.67 11.80 12.82
N ALA A 119 -13.11 10.93 11.93
CA ALA A 119 -14.42 11.02 11.33
C ALA A 119 -15.54 10.71 12.35
N PRO A 120 -16.57 11.57 12.46
CA PRO A 120 -17.69 11.29 13.33
C PRO A 120 -18.56 10.14 12.75
N PRO A 121 -19.13 9.28 13.62
CA PRO A 121 -20.04 8.22 13.19
C PRO A 121 -21.23 8.76 12.39
N GLY A 122 -21.67 8.00 11.38
CA GLY A 122 -22.85 8.32 10.56
C GLY A 122 -22.66 9.45 9.56
N LYS A 123 -21.50 10.10 9.52
CA LYS A 123 -21.19 11.15 8.54
C LYS A 123 -20.36 10.57 7.38
N ARG A 124 -20.81 10.83 6.16
CA ARG A 124 -20.05 10.49 4.95
C ARG A 124 -18.88 11.45 4.78
N MET A 125 -17.69 10.90 4.55
CA MET A 125 -16.41 11.64 4.52
C MET A 125 -15.81 11.67 3.11
N GLY A 126 -16.46 12.38 2.19
CA GLY A 126 -15.99 12.61 0.83
C GLY A 126 -16.44 11.51 -0.14
N HIS A 127 -15.98 10.29 0.02
CA HIS A 127 -16.37 9.15 -0.81
C HIS A 127 -17.72 8.56 -0.40
N ALA A 128 -18.43 7.97 -1.35
CA ALA A 128 -19.72 7.34 -1.09
C ALA A 128 -19.63 6.15 -0.12
N GLY A 129 -18.51 5.41 -0.15
CA GLY A 129 -18.24 4.30 0.76
C GLY A 129 -17.61 4.71 2.09
N ALA A 130 -17.11 5.95 2.22
CA ALA A 130 -16.43 6.43 3.42
C ALA A 130 -17.41 6.89 4.50
N ILE A 131 -18.11 5.94 5.10
CA ILE A 131 -19.08 6.16 6.18
C ILE A 131 -19.00 5.04 7.22
N ILE A 132 -18.94 5.43 8.51
CA ILE A 132 -19.07 4.49 9.62
C ILE A 132 -20.56 4.23 9.82
N SER A 133 -21.02 3.01 9.58
CA SER A 133 -22.43 2.63 9.68
C SER A 133 -22.60 1.48 10.67
N GLY A 134 -23.58 1.59 11.57
CA GLY A 134 -23.84 0.55 12.58
C GLY A 134 -22.67 0.27 13.53
N GLY A 135 -21.75 1.21 13.69
CA GLY A 135 -20.58 1.07 14.57
C GLY A 135 -19.44 0.25 13.96
N THR A 136 -19.52 -0.12 12.68
CA THR A 136 -18.49 -0.90 11.96
C THR A 136 -17.80 -0.07 10.88
N GLY A 137 -16.62 -0.52 10.42
CA GLY A 137 -15.83 0.17 9.41
C GLY A 137 -15.10 1.39 9.95
N THR A 138 -14.78 1.42 11.23
CA THR A 138 -14.02 2.49 11.86
C THR A 138 -12.53 2.41 11.47
N ALA A 139 -11.84 3.55 11.51
CA ALA A 139 -10.39 3.55 11.30
C ALA A 139 -9.67 2.71 12.37
N ALA A 140 -10.15 2.71 13.61
CA ALA A 140 -9.56 1.94 14.71
C ALA A 140 -9.59 0.44 14.45
N GLU A 141 -10.73 -0.10 13.98
CA GLU A 141 -10.86 -1.53 13.63
C GLU A 141 -9.90 -1.91 12.51
N LYS A 142 -9.83 -1.10 11.45
CA LYS A 142 -8.94 -1.32 10.31
C LYS A 142 -7.46 -1.25 10.70
N ILE A 143 -7.08 -0.28 11.51
CA ILE A 143 -5.72 -0.16 12.06
C ILE A 143 -5.38 -1.40 12.90
N ALA A 144 -6.29 -1.81 13.78
CA ALA A 144 -6.10 -3.02 14.60
C ALA A 144 -5.96 -4.29 13.75
N ALA A 145 -6.73 -4.42 12.67
CA ALA A 145 -6.64 -5.55 11.75
C ALA A 145 -5.26 -5.62 11.06
N PHE A 146 -4.72 -4.51 10.57
CA PHE A 146 -3.37 -4.47 10.01
C PHE A 146 -2.29 -4.78 11.05
N GLN A 147 -2.39 -4.19 12.25
CA GLN A 147 -1.42 -4.44 13.33
C GLN A 147 -1.42 -5.89 13.78
N ALA A 148 -2.60 -6.53 13.87
CA ALA A 148 -2.74 -7.94 14.25
C ALA A 148 -2.02 -8.91 13.29
N VAL A 149 -1.79 -8.50 12.04
CA VAL A 149 -1.04 -9.28 11.05
C VAL A 149 0.40 -8.79 10.85
N GLY A 150 0.87 -7.88 11.69
CA GLY A 150 2.24 -7.38 11.67
C GLY A 150 2.53 -6.32 10.61
N VAL A 151 1.49 -5.70 10.03
CA VAL A 151 1.61 -4.59 9.09
C VAL A 151 1.71 -3.28 9.87
N PRO A 152 2.81 -2.53 9.77
CA PRO A 152 2.90 -1.20 10.37
C PRO A 152 1.90 -0.24 9.71
N VAL A 153 1.23 0.55 10.54
CA VAL A 153 0.26 1.56 10.10
C VAL A 153 0.80 2.95 10.41
N ALA A 154 0.98 3.77 9.38
CA ALA A 154 1.37 5.15 9.51
C ALA A 154 0.24 5.97 10.18
N ARG A 155 0.58 6.87 11.08
CA ARG A 155 -0.38 7.78 11.73
C ARG A 155 -0.74 8.97 10.84
N ILE A 156 0.24 9.43 10.06
CA ILE A 156 0.11 10.50 9.08
C ILE A 156 0.81 10.08 7.78
N PRO A 157 0.40 10.60 6.61
CA PRO A 157 0.98 10.21 5.32
C PRO A 157 2.50 10.39 5.24
N SER A 158 3.05 11.40 5.88
CA SER A 158 4.49 11.70 5.86
C SER A 158 5.38 10.69 6.57
N GLU A 159 4.83 9.78 7.37
CA GLU A 159 5.58 8.68 7.99
C GLU A 159 5.82 7.51 7.01
N ILE A 160 4.98 7.37 5.98
CA ILE A 160 5.01 6.24 5.04
C ILE A 160 6.37 6.04 4.39
N PRO A 161 7.04 7.07 3.82
CA PRO A 161 8.34 6.87 3.17
C PRO A 161 9.42 6.35 4.11
N SER A 162 9.43 6.78 5.36
CA SER A 162 10.39 6.31 6.36
C SER A 162 10.14 4.86 6.74
N LEU A 163 8.89 4.49 7.00
CA LEU A 163 8.50 3.11 7.32
C LEU A 163 8.83 2.14 6.17
N ILE A 164 8.52 2.52 4.93
CA ILE A 164 8.86 1.72 3.75
C ILE A 164 10.37 1.57 3.58
N GLY A 165 11.13 2.65 3.74
CA GLY A 165 12.59 2.64 3.66
C GLY A 165 13.20 1.64 4.64
N GLU A 166 12.82 1.71 5.92
CA GLU A 166 13.28 0.78 6.95
C GLU A 166 12.96 -0.68 6.63
N LEU A 167 11.74 -0.96 6.13
CA LEU A 167 11.34 -2.32 5.78
C LEU A 167 12.12 -2.87 4.58
N LEU A 168 12.37 -2.03 3.57
CA LEU A 168 13.20 -2.38 2.42
C LEU A 168 14.63 -2.70 2.84
N ASP A 169 15.22 -1.88 3.70
CA ASP A 169 16.59 -2.08 4.19
C ASP A 169 16.71 -3.39 4.99
N ARG A 170 15.76 -3.66 5.89
CA ARG A 170 15.69 -4.93 6.64
C ARG A 170 15.57 -6.14 5.71
N ARG A 171 14.75 -6.04 4.67
CA ARG A 171 14.58 -7.11 3.68
C ARG A 171 15.86 -7.36 2.88
N ARG A 172 16.52 -6.29 2.43
CA ARG A 172 17.78 -6.36 1.67
C ARG A 172 18.91 -6.94 2.52
N ALA A 173 19.01 -6.57 3.80
CA ALA A 173 19.97 -7.12 4.74
C ALA A 173 19.78 -8.63 4.96
N ARG A 174 18.52 -9.10 5.12
CA ARG A 174 18.21 -10.52 5.26
C ARG A 174 18.58 -11.33 4.02
N ARG A 175 18.35 -10.80 2.82
CA ARG A 175 18.75 -11.45 1.56
C ARG A 175 20.26 -11.59 1.41
N LYS A 176 21.04 -10.57 1.80
CA LYS A 176 22.52 -10.63 1.79
C LYS A 176 23.05 -11.70 2.75
N ASN A 177 22.50 -11.78 3.96
CA ASN A 177 22.93 -12.76 4.97
C ASN A 177 22.51 -14.20 4.62
N GLY A 178 21.35 -14.40 3.96
CA GLY A 178 20.91 -15.71 3.48
C GLY A 178 21.77 -16.27 2.36
N ASN A 179 22.20 -15.45 1.41
CA ASN A 179 23.11 -15.86 0.32
C ASN A 179 24.54 -16.14 0.79
N GLY A 180 24.98 -15.57 1.92
CA GLY A 180 26.31 -15.84 2.49
C GLY A 180 26.44 -17.25 3.10
N ARG A 181 25.36 -17.79 3.65
CA ARG A 181 25.35 -19.15 4.25
C ARG A 181 25.35 -20.28 3.24
N GLY A 182 24.78 -20.07 2.05
CA GLY A 182 24.78 -21.10 0.97
C GLY A 182 26.14 -21.28 0.30
N LYS A 183 26.99 -20.26 0.27
CA LYS A 183 28.34 -20.36 -0.34
C LYS A 183 29.41 -20.97 0.56
N ALA A 184 29.18 -21.03 1.86
CA ALA A 184 30.13 -21.62 2.82
C ALA A 184 29.99 -23.16 2.91
N ALA A 185 28.85 -23.73 2.53
CA ALA A 185 28.61 -25.18 2.59
C ALA A 185 29.14 -25.96 1.37
N SER A 186 29.54 -25.29 0.27
CA SER A 186 30.03 -25.94 -0.95
C SER A 186 31.54 -25.96 -1.10
N LYS A 187 32.32 -25.58 -0.05
CA LYS A 187 33.78 -25.70 -0.02
C LYS A 187 34.20 -26.62 1.12
N LYS A 188 34.02 -27.93 0.94
CA LYS A 188 34.86 -28.97 1.57
C LYS A 188 35.30 -29.96 0.48
N PRO A 189 36.57 -30.26 0.47
CA PRO A 189 37.21 -31.13 -0.54
C PRO A 189 36.70 -32.56 -0.48
#